data_a7d58677b09a4dd78225c6b41364a709
#
_entry.id   a7d58677b09a4dd78225c6b41364a709
#
_cell.length_a   1.000
_cell.length_b   1.000
_cell.length_c   1.000
_cell.angle_alpha   90.00
_cell.angle_beta   90.00
_cell.angle_gamma   90.00
#
_symmetry.space_group_name_H-M   'P 1'
#
loop_
_entity.id
_entity.type
_entity.pdbx_description
1 polymer ?
#
loop_
_entity_poly.entity_id
_entity_poly.type
_entity_poly.pdbx_seq_one_letter_code
_entity_poly.pdbx_strand_id
1 'polypeptide(L)'
;MLRIKKLDIFILKSFCTLFMGTFFICLFIFMMQFLWKYVDEMVGKGLEMSVLAQFFFYSALTLVPASLPLAILLAALITFGNFGERFELLAMKAAGISLLKIMRPLIVFIIFICGVSFYFQNVIGPKAQTKLWTLLISMKQKSPELDIPEGVFYDEIDGYNLYVKHKNRKTGMLYDVLIYNFEKGFENAQIIKSDSGRLEMTADKQHLYLHLYSGEQFENLKSQNMNQKNVPYRREAFREKHAIIEFNSDFNMVDAGIMSNQSNSKDMAMLQAGIDSMRVQNDSVGRVYFKEAMNGTYKISADLKKADTLKIEQAHLGEYNVDSLFNVATLSQKQKIISTAVNRAESAGSDWSVKSYSMSQTDTSLRRHMTSWHEKLTLSVACLIFFFIGAPLGGIIRKGGLGMPVVVSVLIFIIYYLSLIHISEPTRL
;
A
#
# COMPACT_ATOMS: atom_id res chain seq x y z
N MET A 1 -2.46 14.52 47.30
CA MET A 1 -3.56 13.57 47.23
C MET A 1 -4.74 14.18 46.44
N LEU A 2 -5.11 13.64 45.32
CA LEU A 2 -6.30 14.04 44.56
C LEU A 2 -7.54 13.56 45.31
N ARG A 3 -8.19 14.47 46.03
CA ARG A 3 -9.45 14.17 46.75
C ARG A 3 -10.58 14.13 45.70
N ILE A 4 -10.95 12.92 45.25
CA ILE A 4 -12.04 12.70 44.29
C ILE A 4 -13.35 13.16 44.93
N LYS A 5 -14.03 14.12 44.30
CA LYS A 5 -15.31 14.65 44.77
C LYS A 5 -16.47 13.88 44.13
N LYS A 6 -17.63 13.87 44.79
CA LYS A 6 -18.85 13.26 44.20
C LYS A 6 -19.18 13.79 42.80
N LEU A 7 -18.89 15.06 42.57
CA LEU A 7 -19.06 15.73 41.25
C LEU A 7 -18.15 15.10 40.19
N ASP A 8 -16.88 14.84 40.53
CA ASP A 8 -15.93 14.23 39.61
C ASP A 8 -16.38 12.84 39.15
N ILE A 9 -16.90 12.05 40.10
CA ILE A 9 -17.45 10.71 39.83
C ILE A 9 -18.69 10.79 38.95
N PHE A 10 -19.58 11.76 39.20
CA PHE A 10 -20.78 11.97 38.40
C PHE A 10 -20.44 12.28 36.93
N ILE A 11 -19.54 13.24 36.74
CA ILE A 11 -19.09 13.65 35.40
C ILE A 11 -18.41 12.47 34.69
N LEU A 12 -17.51 11.77 35.38
CA LEU A 12 -16.78 10.61 34.82
C LEU A 12 -17.73 9.50 34.42
N LYS A 13 -18.69 9.12 35.32
CA LYS A 13 -19.69 8.09 35.06
C LYS A 13 -20.54 8.42 33.82
N SER A 14 -21.04 9.65 33.75
CA SER A 14 -21.84 10.11 32.59
C SER A 14 -21.07 10.01 31.30
N PHE A 15 -19.82 10.47 31.31
CA PHE A 15 -18.95 10.41 30.12
C PHE A 15 -18.61 8.97 29.73
N CYS A 16 -18.16 8.12 30.68
CA CYS A 16 -17.74 6.75 30.40
C CYS A 16 -18.89 5.92 29.83
N THR A 17 -20.12 6.10 30.30
CA THR A 17 -21.28 5.37 29.77
C THR A 17 -21.53 5.75 28.30
N LEU A 18 -21.50 7.05 27.98
CA LEU A 18 -21.65 7.51 26.60
C LEU A 18 -20.46 7.13 25.74
N PHE A 19 -19.24 7.23 26.28
CA PHE A 19 -18.02 6.86 25.54
C PHE A 19 -18.01 5.38 25.13
N MET A 20 -18.41 4.47 26.02
CA MET A 20 -18.50 3.05 25.66
C MET A 20 -19.51 2.82 24.53
N GLY A 21 -20.70 3.45 24.61
CA GLY A 21 -21.70 3.34 23.54
C GLY A 21 -21.22 3.91 22.22
N THR A 22 -20.67 5.12 22.24
CA THR A 22 -20.16 5.76 21.03
C THR A 22 -18.95 5.05 20.44
N PHE A 23 -18.08 4.48 21.27
CA PHE A 23 -16.93 3.70 20.82
C PHE A 23 -17.34 2.46 20.03
N PHE A 24 -18.29 1.68 20.55
CA PHE A 24 -18.77 0.50 19.84
C PHE A 24 -19.51 0.87 18.53
N ILE A 25 -20.28 1.95 18.54
CA ILE A 25 -20.93 2.46 17.32
C ILE A 25 -19.88 2.87 16.28
N CYS A 26 -18.88 3.66 16.66
CA CYS A 26 -17.82 4.09 15.74
C CYS A 26 -17.01 2.88 15.23
N LEU A 27 -16.65 1.97 16.11
CA LEU A 27 -15.92 0.74 15.72
C LEU A 27 -16.75 -0.09 14.74
N PHE A 28 -18.04 -0.24 14.97
CA PHE A 28 -18.94 -0.96 14.08
C PHE A 28 -19.04 -0.29 12.70
N ILE A 29 -19.16 1.04 12.65
CA ILE A 29 -19.21 1.80 11.37
C ILE A 29 -17.91 1.58 10.58
N PHE A 30 -16.74 1.73 11.24
CA PHE A 30 -15.45 1.50 10.57
C PHE A 30 -15.28 0.04 10.15
N MET A 31 -15.76 -0.90 10.94
CA MET A 31 -15.73 -2.31 10.60
C MET A 31 -16.61 -2.61 9.38
N MET A 32 -17.82 -2.02 9.30
CA MET A 32 -18.68 -2.14 8.13
C MET A 32 -18.04 -1.55 6.87
N GLN A 33 -17.41 -0.36 6.97
CA GLN A 33 -16.67 0.24 5.88
C GLN A 33 -15.51 -0.65 5.42
N PHE A 34 -14.77 -1.22 6.36
CA PHE A 34 -13.66 -2.13 6.09
C PHE A 34 -14.15 -3.42 5.40
N LEU A 35 -15.24 -4.01 5.90
CA LEU A 35 -15.84 -5.21 5.32
C LEU A 35 -16.30 -5.00 3.89
N TRP A 36 -16.92 -3.85 3.61
CA TRP A 36 -17.37 -3.52 2.27
C TRP A 36 -16.22 -3.51 1.26
N LYS A 37 -15.04 -3.10 1.70
CA LYS A 37 -13.83 -3.10 0.86
C LYS A 37 -13.34 -4.51 0.51
N TYR A 38 -13.58 -5.50 1.37
CA TYR A 38 -13.07 -6.87 1.21
C TYR A 38 -14.18 -7.91 1.04
N VAL A 39 -15.40 -7.48 0.73
CA VAL A 39 -16.55 -8.39 0.56
C VAL A 39 -16.33 -9.41 -0.56
N ASP A 40 -15.71 -8.99 -1.66
CA ASP A 40 -15.41 -9.86 -2.79
C ASP A 40 -14.41 -10.97 -2.45
N GLU A 41 -13.53 -10.72 -1.49
CA GLU A 41 -12.56 -11.71 -1.00
C GLU A 41 -13.20 -12.77 -0.08
N MET A 42 -14.40 -12.51 0.43
CA MET A 42 -15.06 -13.36 1.42
C MET A 42 -16.24 -14.13 0.85
N VAL A 43 -16.98 -13.54 -0.09
CA VAL A 43 -18.19 -14.11 -0.63
C VAL A 43 -17.87 -15.12 -1.73
N GLY A 44 -18.51 -16.29 -1.68
CA GLY A 44 -18.40 -17.32 -2.72
C GLY A 44 -17.21 -18.29 -2.60
N LYS A 45 -16.24 -18.01 -1.71
CA LYS A 45 -15.01 -18.84 -1.57
C LYS A 45 -15.14 -20.03 -0.60
N GLY A 46 -16.35 -20.30 -0.07
CA GLY A 46 -16.55 -21.44 0.86
C GLY A 46 -15.62 -21.40 2.09
N LEU A 47 -15.39 -20.21 2.66
CA LEU A 47 -14.53 -20.01 3.81
C LEU A 47 -15.20 -20.59 5.08
N GLU A 48 -14.38 -21.19 5.94
CA GLU A 48 -14.84 -21.65 7.24
C GLU A 48 -15.23 -20.46 8.14
N MET A 49 -16.28 -20.65 8.95
CA MET A 49 -16.74 -19.62 9.89
C MET A 49 -15.65 -19.22 10.90
N SER A 50 -14.74 -20.13 11.24
CA SER A 50 -13.57 -19.85 12.09
C SER A 50 -12.62 -18.83 11.50
N VAL A 51 -12.37 -18.92 10.17
CA VAL A 51 -11.50 -17.99 9.42
C VAL A 51 -12.15 -16.61 9.34
N LEU A 52 -13.46 -16.57 9.05
CA LEU A 52 -14.22 -15.32 9.05
C LEU A 52 -14.22 -14.65 10.43
N ALA A 53 -14.45 -15.41 11.51
CA ALA A 53 -14.40 -14.87 12.87
C ALA A 53 -13.02 -14.29 13.21
N GLN A 54 -11.93 -14.96 12.83
CA GLN A 54 -10.56 -14.45 13.00
C GLN A 54 -10.33 -13.17 12.20
N PHE A 55 -10.81 -13.12 10.95
CA PHE A 55 -10.72 -11.94 10.11
C PHE A 55 -11.43 -10.74 10.75
N PHE A 56 -12.67 -10.91 11.22
CA PHE A 56 -13.43 -9.87 11.93
C PHE A 56 -12.71 -9.42 13.22
N PHE A 57 -12.17 -10.35 13.98
CA PHE A 57 -11.47 -10.05 15.22
C PHE A 57 -10.21 -9.22 14.98
N TYR A 58 -9.34 -9.64 14.04
CA TYR A 58 -8.12 -8.88 13.73
C TYR A 58 -8.43 -7.54 13.05
N SER A 59 -9.48 -7.47 12.21
CA SER A 59 -9.95 -6.20 11.65
C SER A 59 -10.39 -5.22 12.73
N ALA A 60 -11.20 -5.69 13.69
CA ALA A 60 -11.64 -4.86 14.81
C ALA A 60 -10.43 -4.32 15.60
N LEU A 61 -9.43 -5.18 15.92
CA LEU A 61 -8.23 -4.74 16.63
C LEU A 61 -7.44 -3.67 15.88
N THR A 62 -7.34 -3.75 14.56
CA THR A 62 -6.64 -2.74 13.76
C THR A 62 -7.39 -1.41 13.68
N LEU A 63 -8.71 -1.44 13.82
CA LEU A 63 -9.57 -0.25 13.73
C LEU A 63 -9.77 0.46 15.09
N VAL A 64 -9.44 -0.18 16.23
CA VAL A 64 -9.54 0.43 17.57
C VAL A 64 -8.87 1.79 17.65
N PRO A 65 -7.58 1.97 17.24
CA PRO A 65 -6.92 3.27 17.38
C PRO A 65 -7.56 4.40 16.57
N ALA A 66 -8.11 4.08 15.39
CA ALA A 66 -8.77 5.07 14.54
C ALA A 66 -10.16 5.45 15.07
N SER A 67 -10.87 4.51 15.72
CA SER A 67 -12.20 4.74 16.28
C SER A 67 -12.19 5.55 17.58
N LEU A 68 -11.10 5.46 18.37
CA LEU A 68 -11.02 6.13 19.68
C LEU A 68 -11.15 7.65 19.61
N PRO A 69 -10.43 8.40 18.74
CA PRO A 69 -10.55 9.85 18.68
C PRO A 69 -11.97 10.31 18.33
N LEU A 70 -12.61 9.66 17.35
CA LEU A 70 -13.98 9.96 16.94
C LEU A 70 -14.98 9.68 18.04
N ALA A 71 -14.83 8.54 18.71
CA ALA A 71 -15.70 8.16 19.84
C ALA A 71 -15.59 9.14 21.00
N ILE A 72 -14.36 9.60 21.31
CA ILE A 72 -14.12 10.60 22.37
C ILE A 72 -14.76 11.94 22.00
N LEU A 73 -14.60 12.39 20.76
CA LEU A 73 -15.20 13.63 20.26
C LEU A 73 -16.72 13.58 20.40
N LEU A 74 -17.32 12.50 19.91
CA LEU A 74 -18.78 12.30 19.97
C LEU A 74 -19.28 12.19 21.40
N ALA A 75 -18.59 11.40 22.25
CA ALA A 75 -18.93 11.27 23.67
C ALA A 75 -18.84 12.61 24.41
N ALA A 76 -17.80 13.40 24.13
CA ALA A 76 -17.62 14.72 24.73
C ALA A 76 -18.74 15.68 24.32
N LEU A 77 -19.03 15.74 23.00
CA LEU A 77 -20.12 16.58 22.47
C LEU A 77 -21.46 16.25 23.10
N ILE A 78 -21.80 14.95 23.18
CA ILE A 78 -23.08 14.50 23.75
C ILE A 78 -23.11 14.75 25.26
N THR A 79 -22.02 14.43 26.01
CA THR A 79 -21.98 14.60 27.47
C THR A 79 -22.16 16.06 27.86
N PHE A 80 -21.36 16.95 27.24
CA PHE A 80 -21.43 18.39 27.56
C PHE A 80 -22.67 19.05 26.98
N GLY A 81 -23.19 18.54 25.83
CA GLY A 81 -24.50 18.93 25.30
C GLY A 81 -25.63 18.63 26.26
N ASN A 82 -25.68 17.40 26.80
CA ASN A 82 -26.67 16.98 27.79
C ASN A 82 -26.58 17.81 29.09
N PHE A 83 -25.35 18.09 29.56
CA PHE A 83 -25.16 18.99 30.72
C PHE A 83 -25.64 20.42 30.43
N GLY A 84 -25.49 20.90 29.19
CA GLY A 84 -25.99 22.18 28.75
C GLY A 84 -27.53 22.24 28.66
N GLU A 85 -28.14 21.23 28.05
CA GLU A 85 -29.59 21.10 27.88
C GLU A 85 -30.33 20.97 29.19
N ARG A 86 -29.78 20.19 30.13
CA ARG A 86 -30.34 20.01 31.48
C ARG A 86 -29.99 21.11 32.46
N PHE A 87 -29.35 22.18 32.02
CA PHE A 87 -28.88 23.30 32.85
C PHE A 87 -27.88 22.91 33.96
N GLU A 88 -27.39 21.67 33.97
CA GLU A 88 -26.41 21.17 34.94
C GLU A 88 -25.07 21.92 34.80
N LEU A 89 -24.62 22.18 33.55
CA LEU A 89 -23.42 22.95 33.26
C LEU A 89 -23.58 24.43 33.72
N LEU A 90 -24.77 24.99 33.55
CA LEU A 90 -25.07 26.35 33.99
C LEU A 90 -25.05 26.44 35.53
N ALA A 91 -25.67 25.46 36.21
CA ALA A 91 -25.67 25.40 37.67
C ALA A 91 -24.24 25.31 38.23
N MET A 92 -23.39 24.43 37.66
CA MET A 92 -21.99 24.34 38.05
C MET A 92 -21.22 25.65 37.84
N LYS A 93 -21.44 26.34 36.72
CA LYS A 93 -20.82 27.65 36.47
C LYS A 93 -21.33 28.73 37.40
N ALA A 94 -22.62 28.76 37.70
CA ALA A 94 -23.22 29.69 38.67
C ALA A 94 -22.65 29.49 40.09
N ALA A 95 -22.29 28.24 40.44
CA ALA A 95 -21.59 27.92 41.68
C ALA A 95 -20.08 28.31 41.65
N GLY A 96 -19.61 29.05 40.65
CA GLY A 96 -18.22 29.50 40.53
C GLY A 96 -17.22 28.43 40.08
N ILE A 97 -17.69 27.29 39.52
CA ILE A 97 -16.81 26.23 39.03
C ILE A 97 -16.45 26.50 37.56
N SER A 98 -15.18 26.71 37.27
CA SER A 98 -14.70 26.93 35.89
C SER A 98 -14.86 25.68 35.04
N LEU A 99 -15.02 25.86 33.70
CA LEU A 99 -15.15 24.74 32.75
C LEU A 99 -13.95 23.77 32.81
N LEU A 100 -12.74 24.29 32.90
CA LEU A 100 -11.53 23.47 33.03
C LEU A 100 -11.55 22.62 34.30
N LYS A 101 -12.12 23.10 35.39
CA LYS A 101 -12.27 22.35 36.63
C LYS A 101 -13.31 21.23 36.50
N ILE A 102 -14.37 21.45 35.71
CA ILE A 102 -15.38 20.45 35.36
C ILE A 102 -14.75 19.37 34.47
N MET A 103 -13.91 19.77 33.50
CA MET A 103 -13.23 18.86 32.57
C MET A 103 -12.10 18.05 33.22
N ARG A 104 -11.54 18.50 34.34
CA ARG A 104 -10.35 17.91 34.97
C ARG A 104 -10.39 16.38 35.16
N PRO A 105 -11.44 15.76 35.73
CA PRO A 105 -11.50 14.30 35.87
C PRO A 105 -11.50 13.57 34.52
N LEU A 106 -12.13 14.19 33.50
CA LEU A 106 -12.14 13.64 32.14
C LEU A 106 -10.78 13.77 31.46
N ILE A 107 -10.06 14.88 31.66
CA ILE A 107 -8.71 15.05 31.12
C ILE A 107 -7.78 13.92 31.60
N VAL A 108 -7.82 13.60 32.90
CA VAL A 108 -7.02 12.50 33.45
C VAL A 108 -7.42 11.16 32.82
N PHE A 109 -8.71 10.92 32.66
CA PHE A 109 -9.22 9.71 32.02
C PHE A 109 -8.79 9.63 30.53
N ILE A 110 -8.88 10.75 29.78
CA ILE A 110 -8.47 10.80 28.37
C ILE A 110 -6.95 10.59 28.22
N ILE A 111 -6.13 11.13 29.12
CA ILE A 111 -4.67 10.86 29.12
C ILE A 111 -4.42 9.34 29.31
N PHE A 112 -5.17 8.68 30.17
CA PHE A 112 -5.09 7.22 30.31
C PHE A 112 -5.49 6.52 29.00
N ILE A 113 -6.59 6.94 28.35
CA ILE A 113 -7.01 6.40 27.04
C ILE A 113 -5.97 6.67 25.95
N CYS A 114 -5.29 7.82 25.94
CA CYS A 114 -4.17 8.09 25.03
C CYS A 114 -3.04 7.06 25.20
N GLY A 115 -2.70 6.71 26.44
CA GLY A 115 -1.72 5.66 26.74
C GLY A 115 -2.17 4.27 26.21
N VAL A 116 -3.44 3.94 26.42
CA VAL A 116 -4.05 2.70 25.87
C VAL A 116 -4.03 2.70 24.35
N SER A 117 -4.41 3.81 23.72
CA SER A 117 -4.38 3.98 22.26
C SER A 117 -2.97 3.78 21.70
N PHE A 118 -1.97 4.40 22.34
CA PHE A 118 -0.57 4.24 21.97
C PHE A 118 -0.10 2.78 22.09
N TYR A 119 -0.46 2.10 23.18
CA TYR A 119 -0.15 0.69 23.37
C TYR A 119 -0.77 -0.18 22.28
N PHE A 120 -2.04 0.07 21.94
CA PHE A 120 -2.70 -0.62 20.83
C PHE A 120 -1.97 -0.40 19.51
N GLN A 121 -1.60 0.83 19.18
CA GLN A 121 -0.91 1.14 17.93
C GLN A 121 0.51 0.57 17.85
N ASN A 122 1.20 0.51 18.99
CA ASN A 122 2.60 0.10 18.99
C ASN A 122 2.81 -1.41 19.17
N VAL A 123 1.91 -2.10 19.87
CA VAL A 123 2.09 -3.51 20.24
C VAL A 123 1.03 -4.41 19.61
N ILE A 124 -0.24 -4.08 19.77
CA ILE A 124 -1.36 -4.93 19.32
C ILE A 124 -1.59 -4.74 17.82
N GLY A 125 -1.62 -3.50 17.35
CA GLY A 125 -1.91 -3.14 15.96
C GLY A 125 -0.99 -3.83 14.95
N PRO A 126 0.34 -3.75 15.07
CA PRO A 126 1.27 -4.41 14.17
C PRO A 126 1.06 -5.91 14.06
N LYS A 127 0.86 -6.59 15.20
CA LYS A 127 0.60 -8.03 15.24
C LYS A 127 -0.75 -8.39 14.62
N ALA A 128 -1.78 -7.60 14.91
CA ALA A 128 -3.11 -7.79 14.33
C ALA A 128 -3.08 -7.55 12.80
N GLN A 129 -2.38 -6.51 12.37
CA GLN A 129 -2.21 -6.17 10.96
C GLN A 129 -1.52 -7.29 10.18
N THR A 130 -0.42 -7.82 10.69
CA THR A 130 0.27 -8.97 10.07
C THR A 130 -0.67 -10.17 9.93
N LYS A 131 -1.39 -10.52 11.00
CA LYS A 131 -2.35 -11.63 10.96
C LYS A 131 -3.50 -11.39 9.98
N LEU A 132 -4.02 -10.17 9.95
CA LEU A 132 -5.08 -9.77 9.02
C LEU A 132 -4.64 -9.91 7.56
N TRP A 133 -3.45 -9.42 7.21
CA TRP A 133 -2.91 -9.55 5.87
C TRP A 133 -2.62 -10.99 5.48
N THR A 134 -2.07 -11.79 6.41
CA THR A 134 -1.88 -13.23 6.17
C THR A 134 -3.21 -13.93 5.86
N LEU A 135 -4.28 -13.60 6.60
CA LEU A 135 -5.61 -14.13 6.32
C LEU A 135 -6.15 -13.69 4.97
N LEU A 136 -6.02 -12.39 4.62
CA LEU A 136 -6.47 -11.87 3.32
C LEU A 136 -5.77 -12.57 2.15
N ILE A 137 -4.46 -12.76 2.24
CA ILE A 137 -3.70 -13.47 1.20
C ILE A 137 -4.15 -14.94 1.13
N SER A 138 -4.28 -15.60 2.28
CA SER A 138 -4.76 -17.00 2.32
C SER A 138 -6.19 -17.15 1.74
N MET A 139 -7.05 -16.13 1.94
CA MET A 139 -8.39 -16.10 1.32
C MET A 139 -8.32 -15.92 -0.20
N LYS A 140 -7.39 -15.08 -0.69
CA LYS A 140 -7.15 -14.92 -2.14
C LYS A 140 -6.65 -16.21 -2.76
N GLN A 141 -5.72 -16.89 -2.10
CA GLN A 141 -5.12 -18.14 -2.60
C GLN A 141 -6.05 -19.34 -2.56
N LYS A 142 -7.13 -19.31 -1.75
CA LYS A 142 -8.03 -20.46 -1.61
C LYS A 142 -8.77 -20.81 -2.90
N SER A 143 -9.02 -19.86 -3.78
CA SER A 143 -9.74 -20.07 -5.04
C SER A 143 -9.33 -19.04 -6.09
N PRO A 144 -8.08 -19.10 -6.63
CA PRO A 144 -7.61 -18.16 -7.64
C PRO A 144 -8.46 -18.23 -8.91
N GLU A 145 -9.07 -19.38 -9.19
CA GLU A 145 -10.04 -19.55 -10.30
C GLU A 145 -11.27 -18.63 -10.14
N LEU A 146 -11.57 -18.17 -8.93
CA LEU A 146 -12.69 -17.25 -8.67
C LEU A 146 -12.30 -15.77 -8.84
N ASP A 147 -11.03 -15.43 -8.86
CA ASP A 147 -10.57 -14.04 -8.94
C ASP A 147 -10.38 -13.53 -10.38
N ILE A 148 -10.52 -14.39 -11.39
CA ILE A 148 -10.42 -13.98 -12.79
C ILE A 148 -11.58 -13.05 -13.13
N PRO A 149 -11.33 -11.75 -13.46
CA PRO A 149 -12.37 -10.79 -13.81
C PRO A 149 -12.97 -11.08 -15.19
N GLU A 150 -14.25 -10.75 -15.38
CA GLU A 150 -14.88 -10.82 -16.68
C GLU A 150 -14.54 -9.59 -17.53
N GLY A 151 -14.20 -9.82 -18.80
CA GLY A 151 -13.98 -8.75 -19.78
C GLY A 151 -12.69 -7.97 -19.62
N VAL A 152 -11.79 -8.39 -18.75
CA VAL A 152 -10.48 -7.75 -18.51
C VAL A 152 -9.37 -8.80 -18.59
N PHE A 153 -8.19 -8.38 -19.01
CA PHE A 153 -7.02 -9.25 -18.97
C PHE A 153 -6.54 -9.41 -17.52
N TYR A 154 -6.32 -10.65 -17.13
CA TYR A 154 -5.79 -11.07 -15.85
C TYR A 154 -4.33 -11.50 -16.05
N ASP A 155 -3.39 -10.79 -15.42
CA ASP A 155 -1.94 -10.92 -15.57
C ASP A 155 -1.21 -11.33 -14.28
N GLU A 156 -1.97 -11.78 -13.25
CA GLU A 156 -1.36 -12.22 -11.98
C GLU A 156 -0.73 -13.63 -12.04
N ILE A 157 -0.79 -14.31 -13.19
CA ILE A 157 -0.12 -15.59 -13.42
C ILE A 157 1.15 -15.33 -14.22
N ASP A 158 2.31 -15.63 -13.64
CA ASP A 158 3.61 -15.40 -14.28
C ASP A 158 3.69 -16.08 -15.65
N GLY A 159 4.00 -15.31 -16.69
CA GLY A 159 4.12 -15.80 -18.06
C GLY A 159 2.81 -15.97 -18.82
N TYR A 160 1.66 -15.72 -18.19
CA TYR A 160 0.34 -15.88 -18.79
C TYR A 160 -0.53 -14.63 -18.64
N ASN A 161 -1.19 -14.21 -19.73
CA ASN A 161 -2.27 -13.24 -19.68
C ASN A 161 -3.57 -13.92 -20.10
N LEU A 162 -4.52 -13.98 -19.18
CA LEU A 162 -5.78 -14.66 -19.36
C LEU A 162 -6.91 -13.64 -19.54
N TYR A 163 -7.71 -13.80 -20.58
CA TYR A 163 -8.94 -13.03 -20.81
C TYR A 163 -10.13 -13.97 -20.84
N VAL A 164 -11.19 -13.63 -20.11
CA VAL A 164 -12.44 -14.39 -20.04
C VAL A 164 -13.59 -13.43 -20.27
N LYS A 165 -14.44 -13.74 -21.27
CA LYS A 165 -15.57 -12.87 -21.58
C LYS A 165 -16.71 -13.04 -20.58
N HIS A 166 -17.02 -14.28 -20.20
CA HIS A 166 -18.05 -14.62 -19.22
C HIS A 166 -17.62 -15.75 -18.33
N LYS A 167 -18.05 -15.70 -17.07
CA LYS A 167 -17.75 -16.69 -16.05
C LYS A 167 -19.00 -17.11 -15.30
N ASN A 168 -19.22 -18.41 -15.19
CA ASN A 168 -20.27 -18.93 -14.34
C ASN A 168 -19.74 -19.17 -12.93
N ARG A 169 -20.07 -18.27 -12.00
CA ARG A 169 -19.59 -18.32 -10.59
C ARG A 169 -20.04 -19.58 -9.84
N LYS A 170 -21.12 -20.27 -10.28
CA LYS A 170 -21.62 -21.49 -9.62
C LYS A 170 -20.87 -22.75 -10.05
N THR A 171 -20.48 -22.83 -11.31
CA THR A 171 -19.82 -24.01 -11.88
C THR A 171 -18.34 -23.85 -12.07
N GLY A 172 -17.79 -22.63 -11.94
CA GLY A 172 -16.40 -22.31 -12.24
C GLY A 172 -16.04 -22.32 -13.73
N MET A 173 -17.05 -22.48 -14.61
CA MET A 173 -16.82 -22.50 -16.07
C MET A 173 -16.54 -21.10 -16.60
N LEU A 174 -15.52 -21.02 -17.43
CA LEU A 174 -15.08 -19.83 -18.16
C LEU A 174 -15.52 -19.96 -19.62
N TYR A 175 -15.99 -18.89 -20.23
CA TYR A 175 -16.47 -18.86 -21.61
C TYR A 175 -15.75 -17.81 -22.42
N ASP A 176 -15.50 -18.08 -23.72
CA ASP A 176 -14.72 -17.24 -24.62
C ASP A 176 -13.35 -16.89 -24.01
N VAL A 177 -12.57 -17.93 -23.76
CA VAL A 177 -11.27 -17.83 -23.10
C VAL A 177 -10.17 -17.53 -24.12
N LEU A 178 -9.38 -16.50 -23.86
CA LEU A 178 -8.19 -16.15 -24.65
C LEU A 178 -6.97 -16.12 -23.70
N ILE A 179 -5.95 -16.86 -24.05
CA ILE A 179 -4.74 -16.98 -23.24
C ILE A 179 -3.53 -16.63 -24.08
N TYR A 180 -2.74 -15.69 -23.56
CA TYR A 180 -1.41 -15.41 -24.08
C TYR A 180 -0.38 -16.05 -23.16
N ASN A 181 0.43 -16.96 -23.70
CA ASN A 181 1.53 -17.57 -22.97
C ASN A 181 2.86 -16.97 -23.47
N PHE A 182 3.57 -16.31 -22.58
CA PHE A 182 4.86 -15.66 -22.80
C PHE A 182 6.01 -16.35 -22.07
N GLU A 183 5.80 -17.54 -21.52
CA GLU A 183 6.79 -18.29 -20.74
C GLU A 183 8.10 -18.50 -21.52
N LYS A 184 8.00 -18.67 -22.85
CA LYS A 184 9.14 -18.78 -23.77
C LYS A 184 9.61 -17.45 -24.36
N GLY A 185 9.17 -16.32 -23.78
CA GLY A 185 9.42 -14.96 -24.26
C GLY A 185 8.44 -14.49 -25.32
N PHE A 186 8.38 -13.17 -25.51
CA PHE A 186 7.44 -12.51 -26.45
C PHE A 186 7.61 -12.96 -27.92
N GLU A 187 8.81 -13.37 -28.29
CA GLU A 187 9.10 -13.81 -29.69
C GLU A 187 8.48 -15.17 -30.00
N ASN A 188 8.28 -16.01 -29.00
CA ASN A 188 7.67 -17.35 -29.09
C ASN A 188 6.32 -17.42 -28.40
N ALA A 189 5.60 -16.30 -28.38
CA ALA A 189 4.30 -16.22 -27.73
C ALA A 189 3.32 -17.25 -28.32
N GLN A 190 2.60 -17.93 -27.45
CA GLN A 190 1.47 -18.79 -27.79
C GLN A 190 0.17 -18.07 -27.50
N ILE A 191 -0.77 -18.15 -28.42
CA ILE A 191 -2.11 -17.62 -28.26
C ILE A 191 -3.07 -18.83 -28.32
N ILE A 192 -3.84 -19.02 -27.26
CA ILE A 192 -4.84 -20.08 -27.17
C ILE A 192 -6.20 -19.41 -27.07
N LYS A 193 -7.11 -19.77 -28.00
CA LYS A 193 -8.49 -19.36 -27.98
C LYS A 193 -9.37 -20.58 -27.77
N SER A 194 -10.26 -20.56 -26.78
CA SER A 194 -11.16 -21.66 -26.47
C SER A 194 -12.58 -21.17 -26.24
N ASP A 195 -13.56 -21.97 -26.63
CA ASP A 195 -14.98 -21.65 -26.43
C ASP A 195 -15.35 -21.70 -24.95
N SER A 196 -14.77 -22.64 -24.22
CA SER A 196 -14.94 -22.73 -22.77
C SER A 196 -13.73 -23.40 -22.10
N GLY A 197 -13.63 -23.19 -20.80
CA GLY A 197 -12.58 -23.81 -20.01
C GLY A 197 -12.91 -23.80 -18.52
N ARG A 198 -12.09 -24.48 -17.76
CA ARG A 198 -12.14 -24.54 -16.30
C ARG A 198 -10.73 -24.50 -15.76
N LEU A 199 -10.53 -23.63 -14.79
CA LEU A 199 -9.28 -23.56 -14.05
C LEU A 199 -9.49 -24.14 -12.67
N GLU A 200 -8.69 -25.12 -12.29
CA GLU A 200 -8.75 -25.79 -10.99
C GLU A 200 -7.39 -25.79 -10.35
N MET A 201 -7.33 -25.68 -9.04
CA MET A 201 -6.09 -25.87 -8.31
C MET A 201 -5.84 -27.36 -8.07
N THR A 202 -4.60 -27.79 -8.26
CA THR A 202 -4.19 -29.17 -7.95
C THR A 202 -4.22 -29.43 -6.44
N ALA A 203 -4.33 -30.70 -6.04
CA ALA A 203 -4.42 -31.07 -4.62
C ALA A 203 -3.17 -30.69 -3.81
N ASP A 204 -2.01 -30.58 -4.46
CA ASP A 204 -0.75 -30.12 -3.88
C ASP A 204 -0.67 -28.59 -3.73
N LYS A 205 -1.63 -27.86 -4.32
CA LYS A 205 -1.70 -26.39 -4.33
C LYS A 205 -0.49 -25.69 -4.95
N GLN A 206 0.31 -26.40 -5.72
CA GLN A 206 1.50 -25.86 -6.40
C GLN A 206 1.27 -25.62 -7.89
N HIS A 207 0.17 -26.12 -8.44
CA HIS A 207 -0.14 -26.00 -9.85
C HIS A 207 -1.59 -25.65 -10.08
N LEU A 208 -1.85 -24.90 -11.15
CA LEU A 208 -3.17 -24.65 -11.68
C LEU A 208 -3.42 -25.60 -12.86
N TYR A 209 -4.48 -26.34 -12.82
CA TYR A 209 -4.90 -27.25 -13.86
C TYR A 209 -5.94 -26.55 -14.73
N LEU A 210 -5.53 -26.26 -15.97
CA LEU A 210 -6.38 -25.60 -16.95
C LEU A 210 -6.96 -26.62 -17.91
N HIS A 211 -8.28 -26.78 -17.89
CA HIS A 211 -9.06 -27.55 -18.86
C HIS A 211 -9.67 -26.61 -19.87
N LEU A 212 -9.37 -26.80 -21.13
CA LEU A 212 -9.94 -26.02 -22.25
C LEU A 212 -10.72 -26.97 -23.17
N TYR A 213 -11.89 -26.52 -23.58
CA TYR A 213 -12.79 -27.27 -24.46
C TYR A 213 -12.99 -26.51 -25.76
N SER A 214 -12.85 -27.22 -26.89
CA SER A 214 -13.05 -26.67 -28.24
C SER A 214 -12.31 -25.37 -28.47
N GLY A 215 -11.20 -25.45 -29.19
CA GLY A 215 -10.40 -24.26 -29.42
C GLY A 215 -9.30 -24.41 -30.43
N GLU A 216 -8.55 -23.34 -30.58
CA GLU A 216 -7.38 -23.25 -31.45
C GLU A 216 -6.20 -22.66 -30.71
N GLN A 217 -5.02 -23.16 -31.03
CA GLN A 217 -3.75 -22.61 -30.55
C GLN A 217 -2.93 -22.12 -31.71
N PHE A 218 -2.33 -20.97 -31.55
CA PHE A 218 -1.36 -20.37 -32.46
C PHE A 218 -0.03 -20.24 -31.71
N GLU A 219 1.04 -20.73 -32.31
CA GLU A 219 2.40 -20.64 -31.74
C GLU A 219 3.38 -20.19 -32.80
N ASN A 220 4.16 -19.17 -32.48
CA ASN A 220 5.28 -18.75 -33.32
C ASN A 220 6.46 -19.67 -33.09
N LEU A 221 6.95 -20.31 -34.18
CA LEU A 221 8.12 -21.18 -34.15
C LEU A 221 9.34 -20.40 -34.62
N LYS A 222 9.84 -19.46 -33.83
CA LYS A 222 11.05 -18.72 -34.17
C LYS A 222 12.26 -19.64 -33.98
N SER A 223 12.87 -20.05 -35.11
CA SER A 223 14.19 -20.68 -35.09
C SER A 223 15.23 -19.67 -34.56
N GLN A 224 16.22 -20.14 -33.78
CA GLN A 224 17.32 -19.32 -33.22
C GLN A 224 18.16 -18.54 -34.27
N ASN A 225 17.88 -18.68 -35.57
CA ASN A 225 18.53 -17.96 -36.63
C ASN A 225 17.85 -16.62 -36.88
N MET A 226 18.43 -15.54 -36.37
CA MET A 226 17.95 -14.14 -36.45
C MET A 226 17.76 -13.56 -37.90
N ASN A 227 18.07 -14.31 -38.94
CA ASN A 227 18.07 -13.81 -40.32
C ASN A 227 16.88 -14.24 -41.20
N GLN A 228 15.89 -14.96 -40.63
CA GLN A 228 14.71 -15.36 -41.41
C GLN A 228 13.63 -14.27 -41.39
N LYS A 229 13.33 -13.70 -42.57
CA LYS A 229 12.21 -12.74 -42.76
C LYS A 229 10.82 -13.32 -42.52
N ASN A 230 10.66 -14.64 -42.57
CA ASN A 230 9.40 -15.34 -42.35
C ASN A 230 9.52 -16.24 -41.10
N VAL A 231 8.77 -15.96 -40.08
CA VAL A 231 8.66 -16.82 -38.89
C VAL A 231 7.56 -17.86 -39.14
N PRO A 232 7.88 -19.16 -39.19
CA PRO A 232 6.87 -20.18 -39.31
C PRO A 232 5.96 -20.16 -38.06
N TYR A 233 4.67 -20.34 -38.25
CA TYR A 233 3.72 -20.49 -37.16
C TYR A 233 3.01 -21.84 -37.22
N ARG A 234 2.65 -22.39 -36.06
CA ARG A 234 1.87 -23.61 -35.90
C ARG A 234 0.45 -23.23 -35.49
N ARG A 235 -0.54 -23.75 -36.20
CA ARG A 235 -1.94 -23.72 -35.80
C ARG A 235 -2.40 -25.11 -35.44
N GLU A 236 -2.98 -25.25 -34.29
CA GLU A 236 -3.47 -26.52 -33.75
C GLU A 236 -4.91 -26.32 -33.31
N ALA A 237 -5.86 -27.13 -33.84
CA ALA A 237 -7.22 -27.16 -33.37
C ALA A 237 -7.37 -28.34 -32.42
N PHE A 238 -8.03 -28.14 -31.28
CA PHE A 238 -8.23 -29.14 -30.26
C PHE A 238 -9.69 -29.22 -29.84
N ARG A 239 -10.14 -30.41 -29.45
CA ARG A 239 -11.44 -30.61 -28.78
C ARG A 239 -11.33 -30.45 -27.29
N GLU A 240 -10.26 -30.98 -26.72
CA GLU A 240 -9.90 -30.83 -25.32
C GLU A 240 -8.40 -30.59 -25.21
N LYS A 241 -8.02 -29.69 -24.33
CA LYS A 241 -6.63 -29.38 -24.02
C LYS A 241 -6.47 -29.22 -22.52
N HIS A 242 -5.45 -29.87 -21.99
CA HIS A 242 -5.07 -29.79 -20.60
C HIS A 242 -3.71 -29.12 -20.50
N ALA A 243 -3.60 -28.14 -19.64
CA ALA A 243 -2.34 -27.48 -19.34
C ALA A 243 -2.17 -27.41 -17.81
N ILE A 244 -0.98 -27.69 -17.36
CA ILE A 244 -0.56 -27.47 -15.98
C ILE A 244 0.26 -26.20 -16.00
N ILE A 245 -0.17 -25.20 -15.23
CA ILE A 245 0.53 -23.93 -15.07
C ILE A 245 1.21 -24.02 -13.71
N GLU A 246 2.51 -23.83 -13.66
CA GLU A 246 3.22 -23.68 -12.39
C GLU A 246 2.71 -22.42 -11.70
N PHE A 247 2.04 -22.62 -10.59
CA PHE A 247 1.57 -21.56 -9.74
C PHE A 247 2.37 -21.65 -8.45
N ASN A 248 3.30 -20.73 -8.31
CA ASN A 248 4.20 -20.73 -7.15
C ASN A 248 3.41 -20.35 -5.90
N SER A 249 2.80 -21.38 -5.26
CA SER A 249 2.07 -21.21 -3.99
C SER A 249 2.99 -21.24 -2.76
N ASP A 250 4.31 -21.25 -2.93
CA ASP A 250 5.29 -21.10 -1.86
C ASP A 250 5.20 -19.74 -1.14
N PHE A 251 4.15 -19.01 -1.43
CA PHE A 251 3.70 -17.80 -0.76
C PHE A 251 3.52 -17.96 0.76
N ASN A 252 3.34 -19.16 1.29
CA ASN A 252 3.08 -19.38 2.72
C ASN A 252 4.25 -19.03 3.66
N MET A 253 5.51 -19.13 3.25
CA MET A 253 6.67 -18.81 4.09
C MET A 253 7.36 -17.49 3.74
N VAL A 254 7.33 -17.11 2.47
CA VAL A 254 7.89 -15.83 1.99
C VAL A 254 7.00 -14.67 2.41
N ASP A 255 5.71 -14.86 2.48
CA ASP A 255 4.72 -13.82 2.79
C ASP A 255 4.75 -13.29 4.20
N ALA A 256 5.01 -14.13 5.19
CA ALA A 256 5.19 -13.64 6.56
C ALA A 256 6.40 -12.67 6.64
N GLY A 257 7.46 -12.91 5.87
CA GLY A 257 8.61 -12.04 5.76
C GLY A 257 8.32 -10.74 5.00
N ILE A 258 7.61 -10.81 3.87
CA ILE A 258 7.21 -9.64 3.07
C ILE A 258 6.22 -8.78 3.85
N MET A 259 5.24 -9.40 4.51
CA MET A 259 4.25 -8.69 5.32
C MET A 259 4.85 -8.05 6.58
N SER A 260 5.87 -8.66 7.18
CA SER A 260 6.62 -8.05 8.28
C SER A 260 7.42 -6.80 7.85
N ASN A 261 7.71 -6.67 6.56
CA ASN A 261 8.40 -5.50 6.00
C ASN A 261 7.49 -4.30 5.74
N GLN A 262 6.18 -4.46 5.72
CA GLN A 262 5.26 -3.34 5.59
C GLN A 262 5.33 -2.41 6.80
N SER A 263 5.29 -1.10 6.56
CA SER A 263 5.38 -0.08 7.62
C SER A 263 4.31 -0.26 8.71
N ASN A 264 3.08 -0.65 8.33
CA ASN A 264 1.96 -0.80 9.26
C ASN A 264 2.07 -2.05 10.17
N SER A 265 2.91 -3.02 9.79
CA SER A 265 3.15 -4.26 10.54
C SER A 265 4.32 -4.13 11.53
N LYS A 266 4.98 -2.97 11.62
CA LYS A 266 6.15 -2.71 12.46
C LYS A 266 5.77 -1.88 13.68
N ASP A 267 6.43 -2.13 14.81
CA ASP A 267 6.39 -1.24 15.97
C ASP A 267 7.28 0.00 15.75
N MET A 268 7.24 0.96 16.69
CA MET A 268 8.05 2.19 16.57
C MET A 268 9.55 1.92 16.52
N ALA A 269 10.04 0.95 17.28
CA ALA A 269 11.47 0.62 17.31
C ALA A 269 11.91 -0.01 15.98
N MET A 270 11.11 -0.94 15.44
CA MET A 270 11.35 -1.54 14.12
C MET A 270 11.24 -0.50 12.99
N LEU A 271 10.29 0.43 13.09
CA LEU A 271 10.16 1.53 12.12
C LEU A 271 11.39 2.43 12.15
N GLN A 272 11.89 2.81 13.34
CA GLN A 272 13.08 3.63 13.48
C GLN A 272 14.31 2.93 12.90
N ALA A 273 14.54 1.66 13.25
CA ALA A 273 15.64 0.88 12.70
C ALA A 273 15.55 0.74 11.16
N GLY A 274 14.33 0.54 10.63
CA GLY A 274 14.08 0.50 9.19
C GLY A 274 14.37 1.84 8.50
N ILE A 275 13.96 2.96 9.09
CA ILE A 275 14.23 4.32 8.60
C ILE A 275 15.74 4.57 8.55
N ASP A 276 16.47 4.25 9.62
CA ASP A 276 17.91 4.47 9.70
C ASP A 276 18.66 3.60 8.67
N SER A 277 18.28 2.32 8.53
CA SER A 277 18.83 1.42 7.52
C SER A 277 18.58 1.93 6.09
N MET A 278 17.35 2.34 5.77
CA MET A 278 17.00 2.86 4.43
C MET A 278 17.70 4.18 4.13
N ARG A 279 17.91 5.06 5.10
CA ARG A 279 18.72 6.30 4.93
C ARG A 279 20.16 5.99 4.56
N VAL A 280 20.80 5.10 5.31
CA VAL A 280 22.19 4.70 5.04
C VAL A 280 22.30 4.05 3.66
N GLN A 281 21.34 3.20 3.29
CA GLN A 281 21.29 2.57 1.98
C GLN A 281 21.12 3.61 0.86
N ASN A 282 20.19 4.54 1.01
CA ASN A 282 19.92 5.61 0.03
C ASN A 282 21.15 6.50 -0.17
N ASP A 283 21.81 6.91 0.92
CA ASP A 283 23.05 7.71 0.87
C ASP A 283 24.20 6.95 0.22
N SER A 284 24.30 5.64 0.48
CA SER A 284 25.33 4.79 -0.11
C SER A 284 25.13 4.63 -1.62
N VAL A 285 23.89 4.28 -2.03
CA VAL A 285 23.52 4.12 -3.45
C VAL A 285 23.65 5.46 -4.19
N GLY A 286 23.19 6.54 -3.59
CA GLY A 286 23.33 7.89 -4.17
C GLY A 286 24.79 8.28 -4.42
N ARG A 287 25.68 7.96 -3.48
CA ARG A 287 27.14 8.19 -3.68
C ARG A 287 27.73 7.34 -4.79
N VAL A 288 27.28 6.09 -4.93
CA VAL A 288 27.71 5.22 -6.04
C VAL A 288 27.25 5.81 -7.36
N TYR A 289 25.98 6.16 -7.49
CA TYR A 289 25.44 6.76 -8.70
C TYR A 289 26.09 8.09 -9.06
N PHE A 290 26.39 8.92 -8.06
CA PHE A 290 27.14 10.16 -8.26
C PHE A 290 28.55 9.89 -8.82
N LYS A 291 29.28 8.93 -8.23
CA LYS A 291 30.61 8.54 -8.74
C LYS A 291 30.54 7.98 -10.17
N GLU A 292 29.55 7.16 -10.45
CA GLU A 292 29.34 6.64 -11.81
C GLU A 292 29.03 7.74 -12.81
N ALA A 293 28.21 8.73 -12.43
CA ALA A 293 27.95 9.90 -13.26
C ALA A 293 29.22 10.70 -13.57
N MET A 294 30.00 10.99 -12.54
CA MET A 294 31.25 11.71 -12.70
C MET A 294 32.25 10.93 -13.57
N ASN A 295 32.38 9.62 -13.36
CA ASN A 295 33.28 8.77 -14.14
C ASN A 295 32.75 8.52 -15.57
N GLY A 296 31.43 8.54 -15.77
CA GLY A 296 30.83 8.35 -17.11
C GLY A 296 31.06 9.53 -18.07
N THR A 297 31.33 10.72 -17.53
CA THR A 297 31.60 11.94 -18.30
C THR A 297 32.96 11.86 -19.00
N TYR A 298 33.94 11.16 -18.41
CA TYR A 298 35.28 10.98 -18.95
C TYR A 298 35.63 9.50 -19.05
N LYS A 299 35.04 8.76 -20.00
CA LYS A 299 35.51 7.41 -20.29
C LYS A 299 36.85 7.48 -21.06
N ILE A 300 37.93 7.33 -20.31
CA ILE A 300 39.19 6.85 -20.86
C ILE A 300 38.94 5.39 -21.25
N SER A 301 39.24 5.06 -22.52
CA SER A 301 39.07 3.69 -23.03
C SER A 301 39.79 2.72 -22.09
N ALA A 302 39.10 1.64 -21.67
CA ALA A 302 39.68 0.62 -20.78
C ALA A 302 40.89 -0.12 -21.37
N ASP A 303 41.14 0.08 -22.67
CA ASP A 303 42.24 -0.53 -23.42
C ASP A 303 43.54 0.26 -23.37
N LEU A 304 43.56 1.45 -22.75
CA LEU A 304 44.79 2.21 -22.56
C LEU A 304 45.66 1.57 -21.49
N LYS A 305 46.82 1.03 -21.85
CA LYS A 305 47.80 0.51 -20.92
C LYS A 305 48.22 1.61 -19.95
N LYS A 306 48.51 1.26 -18.69
CA LYS A 306 48.95 2.21 -17.66
C LYS A 306 50.07 3.18 -18.12
N ALA A 307 50.96 2.76 -19.04
CA ALA A 307 51.98 3.58 -19.67
C ALA A 307 51.45 4.70 -20.57
N ASP A 308 50.31 4.48 -21.20
CA ASP A 308 49.69 5.46 -22.11
C ASP A 308 48.87 6.50 -21.31
N THR A 309 48.30 6.12 -20.17
CA THR A 309 47.63 7.05 -19.25
C THR A 309 48.63 8.08 -18.65
N LEU A 310 49.84 7.66 -18.31
CA LEU A 310 50.90 8.55 -17.83
C LEU A 310 51.40 9.51 -18.91
N LYS A 311 51.42 9.07 -20.19
CA LYS A 311 51.76 9.95 -21.35
C LYS A 311 50.65 10.96 -21.64
N ILE A 312 49.41 10.61 -21.43
CA ILE A 312 48.24 11.51 -21.61
C ILE A 312 48.22 12.57 -20.50
N GLU A 313 48.52 12.19 -19.23
CA GLU A 313 48.63 13.14 -18.12
C GLU A 313 49.83 14.13 -18.28
N GLN A 314 50.90 13.72 -18.94
CA GLN A 314 52.07 14.56 -19.21
C GLN A 314 51.93 15.40 -20.49
N ALA A 315 51.02 15.01 -21.43
CA ALA A 315 50.70 15.82 -22.59
C ALA A 315 49.85 17.01 -22.09
N HIS A 316 50.42 18.22 -22.12
CA HIS A 316 49.63 19.44 -22.07
C HIS A 316 48.69 19.40 -23.29
N LEU A 317 47.49 18.89 -23.08
CA LEU A 317 46.40 18.95 -24.06
C LEU A 317 46.03 20.43 -24.16
N GLY A 318 46.59 21.10 -25.19
CA GLY A 318 46.11 22.43 -25.56
C GLY A 318 44.61 22.41 -25.77
N GLU A 319 43.94 23.53 -25.65
CA GLU A 319 42.51 23.66 -25.97
C GLU A 319 42.24 23.20 -27.41
N TYR A 320 41.81 21.96 -27.56
CA TYR A 320 41.37 21.45 -28.86
C TYR A 320 39.99 22.03 -29.18
N ASN A 321 39.93 22.83 -30.24
CA ASN A 321 38.66 23.28 -30.77
C ASN A 321 37.95 22.11 -31.46
N VAL A 322 36.98 21.50 -30.72
CA VAL A 322 36.22 20.34 -31.18
C VAL A 322 35.46 20.62 -32.47
N ASP A 323 34.99 21.87 -32.66
CA ASP A 323 34.26 22.28 -33.88
C ASP A 323 35.16 22.27 -35.09
N SER A 324 36.43 22.67 -34.95
CA SER A 324 37.38 22.63 -36.06
C SER A 324 37.70 21.18 -36.46
N LEU A 325 37.88 20.28 -35.54
CA LEU A 325 38.08 18.85 -35.82
C LEU A 325 36.86 18.20 -36.47
N PHE A 326 35.67 18.55 -36.04
CA PHE A 326 34.43 18.06 -36.63
C PHE A 326 34.25 18.59 -38.06
N ASN A 327 34.60 19.86 -38.33
CA ASN A 327 34.46 20.47 -39.66
C ASN A 327 35.40 19.85 -40.71
N VAL A 328 36.60 19.42 -40.30
CA VAL A 328 37.59 18.77 -41.22
C VAL A 328 37.26 17.29 -41.47
N ALA A 329 36.44 16.65 -40.60
CA ALA A 329 36.08 15.24 -40.74
C ALA A 329 35.26 14.95 -41.99
N THR A 330 35.48 13.78 -42.60
CA THR A 330 34.68 13.29 -43.73
C THR A 330 33.23 13.05 -43.35
N LEU A 331 32.31 13.06 -44.33
CA LEU A 331 30.88 12.85 -44.10
C LEU A 331 30.60 11.56 -43.35
N SER A 332 31.27 10.47 -43.70
CA SER A 332 31.15 9.17 -43.00
C SER A 332 31.61 9.24 -41.53
N GLN A 333 32.71 9.95 -41.26
CA GLN A 333 33.18 10.16 -39.88
C GLN A 333 32.21 11.02 -39.08
N LYS A 334 31.66 12.10 -39.67
CA LYS A 334 30.64 12.95 -39.04
C LYS A 334 29.39 12.13 -38.65
N GLN A 335 28.88 11.31 -39.59
CA GLN A 335 27.74 10.42 -39.31
C GLN A 335 28.04 9.44 -38.17
N LYS A 336 29.23 8.83 -38.14
CA LYS A 336 29.65 7.92 -37.08
C LYS A 336 29.78 8.61 -35.73
N ILE A 337 30.32 9.83 -35.68
CA ILE A 337 30.43 10.63 -34.47
C ILE A 337 29.02 10.94 -33.93
N ILE A 338 28.13 11.44 -34.77
CA ILE A 338 26.77 11.81 -34.40
C ILE A 338 26.00 10.57 -33.91
N SER A 339 26.01 9.46 -34.67
CA SER A 339 25.30 8.24 -34.26
C SER A 339 25.84 7.68 -32.93
N THR A 340 27.16 7.73 -32.73
CA THR A 340 27.75 7.29 -31.45
C THR A 340 27.34 8.21 -30.30
N ALA A 341 27.29 9.52 -30.54
CA ALA A 341 26.86 10.49 -29.52
C ALA A 341 25.37 10.30 -29.17
N VAL A 342 24.51 10.12 -30.17
CA VAL A 342 23.08 9.85 -29.96
C VAL A 342 22.88 8.56 -29.14
N ASN A 343 23.52 7.45 -29.58
CA ASN A 343 23.39 6.17 -28.88
C ASN A 343 23.90 6.24 -27.43
N ARG A 344 24.97 7.02 -27.18
CA ARG A 344 25.46 7.24 -25.80
C ARG A 344 24.48 8.07 -24.97
N ALA A 345 23.91 9.11 -25.55
CA ALA A 345 22.93 9.95 -24.88
C ALA A 345 21.66 9.16 -24.53
N GLU A 346 21.17 8.36 -25.48
CA GLU A 346 20.01 7.47 -25.24
C GLU A 346 20.29 6.41 -24.17
N SER A 347 21.45 5.75 -24.23
CA SER A 347 21.86 4.78 -23.20
C SER A 347 22.00 5.42 -21.82
N ALA A 348 22.60 6.61 -21.76
CA ALA A 348 22.72 7.35 -20.49
C ALA A 348 21.36 7.78 -19.96
N GLY A 349 20.45 8.25 -20.83
CA GLY A 349 19.08 8.61 -20.47
C GLY A 349 18.30 7.42 -19.92
N SER A 350 18.40 6.25 -20.55
CA SER A 350 17.76 5.02 -20.08
C SER A 350 18.32 4.57 -18.71
N ASP A 351 19.65 4.56 -18.56
CA ASP A 351 20.31 4.19 -17.30
C ASP A 351 19.90 5.12 -16.16
N TRP A 352 19.86 6.43 -16.41
CA TRP A 352 19.38 7.41 -15.43
C TRP A 352 17.90 7.24 -15.08
N SER A 353 17.05 6.88 -16.04
CA SER A 353 15.64 6.60 -15.78
C SER A 353 15.47 5.45 -14.82
N VAL A 354 16.20 4.34 -15.04
CA VAL A 354 16.15 3.15 -14.15
C VAL A 354 16.69 3.50 -12.76
N LYS A 355 17.83 4.19 -12.66
CA LYS A 355 18.42 4.62 -11.39
C LYS A 355 17.50 5.56 -10.61
N SER A 356 16.90 6.53 -11.29
CA SER A 356 15.94 7.48 -10.72
C SER A 356 14.70 6.76 -10.19
N TYR A 357 14.16 5.81 -10.97
CA TYR A 357 13.02 5.00 -10.56
C TYR A 357 13.33 4.16 -9.31
N SER A 358 14.47 3.49 -9.27
CA SER A 358 14.93 2.70 -8.12
C SER A 358 15.06 3.55 -6.85
N MET A 359 15.70 4.73 -6.95
CA MET A 359 15.81 5.66 -5.82
C MET A 359 14.44 6.20 -5.39
N SER A 360 13.55 6.50 -6.31
CA SER A 360 12.20 6.98 -6.02
C SER A 360 11.38 5.94 -5.25
N GLN A 361 11.52 4.65 -5.58
CA GLN A 361 10.86 3.58 -4.83
C GLN A 361 11.35 3.49 -3.38
N THR A 362 12.69 3.55 -3.19
CA THR A 362 13.29 3.52 -1.86
C THR A 362 12.88 4.75 -1.04
N ASP A 363 12.86 5.93 -1.65
CA ASP A 363 12.43 7.17 -1.00
C ASP A 363 10.93 7.13 -0.63
N THR A 364 10.09 6.57 -1.48
CA THR A 364 8.67 6.35 -1.18
C THR A 364 8.49 5.40 0.00
N SER A 365 9.26 4.31 0.05
CA SER A 365 9.25 3.37 1.18
C SER A 365 9.70 4.04 2.47
N LEU A 366 10.78 4.82 2.42
CA LEU A 366 11.29 5.61 3.54
C LEU A 366 10.22 6.57 4.07
N ARG A 367 9.57 7.34 3.19
CA ARG A 367 8.49 8.26 3.57
C ARG A 367 7.33 7.52 4.23
N ARG A 368 6.89 6.38 3.71
CA ARG A 368 5.84 5.55 4.32
C ARG A 368 6.21 5.10 5.73
N HIS A 369 7.47 4.69 5.98
CA HIS A 369 7.92 4.32 7.31
C HIS A 369 7.93 5.51 8.27
N MET A 370 8.40 6.68 7.81
CA MET A 370 8.37 7.92 8.59
C MET A 370 6.94 8.35 8.93
N THR A 371 6.04 8.33 7.96
CA THR A 371 4.62 8.64 8.16
C THR A 371 4.00 7.70 9.19
N SER A 372 4.19 6.38 9.03
CA SER A 372 3.66 5.40 9.98
C SER A 372 4.23 5.57 11.40
N TRP A 373 5.48 5.99 11.54
CA TRP A 373 6.08 6.30 12.84
C TRP A 373 5.40 7.48 13.52
N HIS A 374 5.19 8.58 12.79
CA HIS A 374 4.49 9.77 13.31
C HIS A 374 3.01 9.50 13.57
N GLU A 375 2.36 8.71 12.74
CA GLU A 375 0.94 8.36 12.84
C GLU A 375 0.62 7.67 14.17
N LYS A 376 1.52 6.79 14.66
CA LYS A 376 1.35 6.13 15.96
C LYS A 376 1.26 7.11 17.12
N LEU A 377 1.98 8.21 17.08
CA LEU A 377 1.93 9.27 18.08
C LEU A 377 0.72 10.19 17.87
N THR A 378 0.53 10.65 16.64
CA THR A 378 -0.51 11.63 16.29
C THR A 378 -1.92 11.11 16.59
N LEU A 379 -2.23 9.86 16.26
CA LEU A 379 -3.54 9.28 16.56
C LEU A 379 -3.80 9.16 18.07
N SER A 380 -2.76 8.84 18.84
CA SER A 380 -2.89 8.76 20.29
C SER A 380 -3.13 10.14 20.91
N VAL A 381 -2.41 11.16 20.46
CA VAL A 381 -2.57 12.55 20.90
C VAL A 381 -3.88 13.16 20.39
N ALA A 382 -4.36 12.74 19.21
CA ALA A 382 -5.63 13.18 18.65
C ALA A 382 -6.81 12.92 19.61
N CYS A 383 -6.76 11.85 20.43
CA CYS A 383 -7.75 11.59 21.47
C CYS A 383 -7.90 12.79 22.43
N LEU A 384 -6.77 13.38 22.85
CA LEU A 384 -6.77 14.54 23.73
C LEU A 384 -7.25 15.80 23.03
N ILE A 385 -6.78 16.03 21.80
CA ILE A 385 -7.17 17.19 20.97
C ILE A 385 -8.68 17.17 20.73
N PHE A 386 -9.23 16.05 20.31
CA PHE A 386 -10.66 15.92 20.05
C PHE A 386 -11.52 16.07 21.30
N PHE A 387 -11.03 15.64 22.45
CA PHE A 387 -11.71 15.93 23.72
C PHE A 387 -11.75 17.44 24.00
N PHE A 388 -10.64 18.16 23.83
CA PHE A 388 -10.59 19.62 24.05
C PHE A 388 -11.43 20.41 23.03
N ILE A 389 -11.65 19.87 21.83
CA ILE A 389 -12.60 20.45 20.87
C ILE A 389 -14.04 20.10 21.25
N GLY A 390 -14.32 18.84 21.55
CA GLY A 390 -15.67 18.35 21.78
C GLY A 390 -16.33 18.88 23.06
N ALA A 391 -15.59 18.96 24.16
CA ALA A 391 -16.15 19.36 25.44
C ALA A 391 -16.64 20.83 25.46
N PRO A 392 -15.87 21.85 25.03
CA PRO A 392 -16.36 23.21 24.95
C PRO A 392 -17.48 23.38 23.91
N LEU A 393 -17.32 22.75 22.73
CA LEU A 393 -18.28 22.84 21.65
C LEU A 393 -19.63 22.21 22.02
N GLY A 394 -19.62 21.07 22.71
CA GLY A 394 -20.82 20.44 23.27
C GLY A 394 -21.54 21.35 24.28
N GLY A 395 -20.78 22.06 25.10
CA GLY A 395 -21.35 23.03 26.06
C GLY A 395 -22.01 24.28 25.42
N ILE A 396 -21.66 24.60 24.16
CA ILE A 396 -22.24 25.70 23.37
C ILE A 396 -23.50 25.22 22.64
N ILE A 397 -23.52 24.00 22.13
CA ILE A 397 -24.66 23.42 21.41
C ILE A 397 -25.73 22.99 22.41
N ARG A 398 -26.67 23.90 22.70
CA ARG A 398 -27.73 23.68 23.68
C ARG A 398 -29.02 23.07 23.11
N LYS A 399 -29.20 23.09 21.79
CA LYS A 399 -30.42 22.64 21.11
C LYS A 399 -30.06 21.76 19.92
N GLY A 400 -30.72 20.61 19.76
CA GLY A 400 -30.54 19.74 18.57
C GLY A 400 -30.52 18.25 18.87
N GLY A 401 -30.75 17.82 20.12
CA GLY A 401 -30.72 16.39 20.49
C GLY A 401 -29.41 15.71 20.10
N LEU A 402 -29.44 14.40 19.86
CA LEU A 402 -28.26 13.61 19.48
C LEU A 402 -27.77 13.89 18.03
N GLY A 403 -28.61 14.47 17.16
CA GLY A 403 -28.29 14.63 15.74
C GLY A 403 -27.18 15.65 15.49
N MET A 404 -27.23 16.82 16.11
CA MET A 404 -26.22 17.87 15.93
C MET A 404 -24.81 17.44 16.37
N PRO A 405 -24.61 16.84 17.55
CA PRO A 405 -23.31 16.29 17.94
C PRO A 405 -22.74 15.31 16.93
N VAL A 406 -23.57 14.42 16.36
CA VAL A 406 -23.13 13.43 15.36
C VAL A 406 -22.64 14.13 14.09
N VAL A 407 -23.42 15.06 13.52
CA VAL A 407 -23.04 15.77 12.28
C VAL A 407 -21.74 16.55 12.48
N VAL A 408 -21.62 17.28 13.59
CA VAL A 408 -20.43 18.09 13.90
C VAL A 408 -19.21 17.19 14.10
N SER A 409 -19.36 16.07 14.80
CA SER A 409 -18.24 15.14 15.03
C SER A 409 -17.72 14.51 13.73
N VAL A 410 -18.63 14.10 12.84
CA VAL A 410 -18.28 13.55 11.54
C VAL A 410 -17.56 14.60 10.67
N LEU A 411 -18.05 15.85 10.66
CA LEU A 411 -17.42 16.91 9.87
C LEU A 411 -16.01 17.22 10.36
N ILE A 412 -15.80 17.35 11.67
CA ILE A 412 -14.47 17.59 12.25
C ILE A 412 -13.53 16.41 11.95
N PHE A 413 -14.05 15.18 12.06
CA PHE A 413 -13.26 13.98 11.77
C PHE A 413 -12.87 13.90 10.29
N ILE A 414 -13.78 14.23 9.37
CA ILE A 414 -13.48 14.26 7.93
C ILE A 414 -12.36 15.27 7.64
N ILE A 415 -12.45 16.49 8.20
CA ILE A 415 -11.40 17.50 8.02
C ILE A 415 -10.05 16.99 8.51
N TYR A 416 -10.01 16.38 9.68
CA TYR A 416 -8.80 15.79 10.24
C TYR A 416 -8.23 14.68 9.35
N TYR A 417 -9.09 13.76 8.89
CA TYR A 417 -8.68 12.62 8.09
C TYR A 417 -8.19 13.02 6.70
N LEU A 418 -8.86 13.99 6.06
CA LEU A 418 -8.41 14.56 4.79
C LEU A 418 -7.06 15.25 4.94
N SER A 419 -6.84 16.00 6.02
CA SER A 419 -5.54 16.61 6.32
C SER A 419 -4.45 15.56 6.47
N LEU A 420 -4.74 14.45 7.13
CA LEU A 420 -3.79 13.35 7.32
C LEU A 420 -3.45 12.66 5.99
N ILE A 421 -4.43 12.44 5.11
CA ILE A 421 -4.22 11.86 3.77
C ILE A 421 -3.31 12.79 2.93
N HIS A 422 -3.59 14.09 2.91
CA HIS A 422 -2.76 15.04 2.17
C HIS A 422 -1.31 15.14 2.67
N ILE A 423 -1.07 14.89 3.95
CA ILE A 423 0.27 14.84 4.52
C ILE A 423 0.97 13.52 4.15
N SER A 424 0.23 12.41 4.14
CA SER A 424 0.79 11.08 3.88
C SER A 424 1.04 10.81 2.39
N GLU A 425 0.22 11.34 1.51
CA GLU A 425 0.32 11.22 0.06
C GLU A 425 0.37 12.61 -0.60
N PRO A 426 1.50 13.32 -0.50
CA PRO A 426 1.63 14.59 -1.21
C PRO A 426 1.49 14.31 -2.71
N THR A 427 0.45 14.87 -3.31
CA THR A 427 0.28 14.89 -4.76
C THR A 427 1.57 15.40 -5.38
N ARG A 428 2.18 14.58 -6.25
CA ARG A 428 3.29 15.06 -7.08
C ARG A 428 2.71 16.16 -7.98
N LEU A 429 3.01 17.41 -7.64
CA LEU A 429 2.91 18.54 -8.56
C LEU A 429 4.07 18.47 -9.54
#